data_efb884ae01851bb75f4eb3027f56b150
#
_entry.id   efb884ae01851bb75f4eb3027f56b150
#
_cell.length_a   1.000
_cell.length_b   1.000
_cell.length_c   1.000
_cell.angle_alpha   90.00
_cell.angle_beta   90.00
_cell.angle_gamma   90.00
#
_symmetry.space_group_name_H-M   'P 1'
#
loop_
_entity.id
_entity.type
_entity.pdbx_description
1 polymer ?
#
loop_
_entity_poly.entity_id
_entity_poly.type
_entity_poly.pdbx_seq_one_letter_code
_entity_poly.pdbx_strand_id
1 'polypeptide(L)'
;MEEKSSSLISMTLFIVTSLAARRCCRGTARYTHHKPPASLEEAISLSPDQVETLRYNHFSSSCSISYKNTGGLHIIGGYGSRLIDVSGNVYLDTRNNVAHCGHGHPEIVDAVSYQMKTLNTNSRYLHPNASLLAKKLTDLFATTNSNAAATDSLTKVFFVNSGSEANDLALRLARAYKMKHHRDLNVQQNKHQRQPKHCYLTIDHAYHGHTMATLDVSPYKHHQGKEIIECPTHVMKVPYPDMYRGIHSSIKNETEAAEMYASYVEDACCEITLNGDSVTAFLMEGGMSVAGVILPPRSYISRCARAVRDAGGLYIADEVQTGFGRLGSTNWAFDYSNNENESDEEKVVPDIVTVGKPFGNGLPLAAVITSPKVAAAFESLGVEYFNTFAASPLCCAAGLSVLHVLSTYQLQKNALEVGDLLKKLFTEVKARHGWIGDIRGSGLFLGIELVRNQKTLEPATEETSFICSTLKDKYKVLTSIDGFHENVIVVKPPMVFTKEDAAEFVTCFEKSLIDLSRTDNLQELGKTPT
;
A
#
# COMPACT_ATOMS: atom_id res chain seq x y z
N MET A 1 -6.56 -26.88 39.05
CA MET A 1 -5.95 -27.04 37.69
C MET A 1 -5.93 -25.73 36.91
N GLU A 2 -6.75 -24.74 37.21
CA GLU A 2 -6.82 -23.43 36.54
C GLU A 2 -5.64 -22.50 36.85
N GLU A 3 -5.11 -22.49 38.08
CA GLU A 3 -3.96 -21.64 38.44
C GLU A 3 -2.64 -22.01 37.72
N LYS A 4 -2.49 -23.28 37.30
CA LYS A 4 -1.28 -23.71 36.57
C LYS A 4 -1.30 -23.33 35.09
N SER A 5 -2.47 -23.09 34.47
CA SER A 5 -2.55 -22.70 33.06
C SER A 5 -2.22 -21.22 32.82
N SER A 6 -2.66 -20.34 33.72
CA SER A 6 -2.35 -18.90 33.61
C SER A 6 -0.86 -18.61 33.84
N SER A 7 -0.20 -19.36 34.71
CA SER A 7 1.24 -19.24 34.96
C SER A 7 2.09 -19.77 33.78
N LEU A 8 1.61 -20.82 33.08
CA LEU A 8 2.30 -21.35 31.90
C LEU A 8 2.21 -20.40 30.72
N ILE A 9 1.05 -19.79 30.48
CA ILE A 9 0.86 -18.80 29.39
C ILE A 9 1.74 -17.56 29.62
N SER A 10 1.77 -17.07 30.87
CA SER A 10 2.65 -15.96 31.24
C SER A 10 4.14 -16.34 31.10
N MET A 11 4.51 -17.57 31.46
CA MET A 11 5.89 -18.04 31.36
C MET A 11 6.33 -18.38 29.93
N THR A 12 5.43 -18.85 29.07
CA THR A 12 5.71 -19.14 27.66
C THR A 12 5.86 -17.84 26.87
N LEU A 13 5.03 -16.84 27.12
CA LEU A 13 5.18 -15.49 26.57
C LEU A 13 6.52 -14.87 27.01
N PHE A 14 6.94 -15.10 28.25
CA PHE A 14 8.21 -14.66 28.83
C PHE A 14 9.42 -15.29 28.16
N ILE A 15 9.38 -16.58 27.84
CA ILE A 15 10.50 -17.33 27.23
C ILE A 15 10.62 -17.00 25.73
N VAL A 16 9.51 -16.92 24.99
CA VAL A 16 9.52 -16.66 23.54
C VAL A 16 9.97 -15.24 23.24
N THR A 17 9.53 -14.23 23.98
CA THR A 17 9.97 -12.84 23.80
C THR A 17 11.45 -12.66 24.18
N SER A 18 11.95 -13.36 25.22
CA SER A 18 13.35 -13.30 25.65
C SER A 18 14.34 -13.95 24.67
N LEU A 19 13.98 -15.09 24.07
CA LEU A 19 14.85 -15.83 23.14
C LEU A 19 14.86 -15.22 21.73
N ALA A 20 13.72 -14.72 21.24
CA ALA A 20 13.60 -14.13 19.93
C ALA A 20 14.27 -12.73 19.87
N ALA A 21 14.13 -11.91 20.91
CA ALA A 21 14.79 -10.61 21.02
C ALA A 21 16.33 -10.73 20.99
N ARG A 22 16.90 -11.85 21.50
CA ARG A 22 18.36 -12.07 21.49
C ARG A 22 18.95 -12.38 20.11
N ARG A 23 18.16 -12.82 19.14
CA ARG A 23 18.63 -13.14 17.78
C ARG A 23 18.58 -11.96 16.80
N CYS A 24 17.66 -11.01 16.99
CA CYS A 24 17.44 -9.92 16.03
C CYS A 24 18.24 -8.64 16.32
N CYS A 25 18.74 -8.44 17.55
CA CYS A 25 19.46 -7.22 17.92
C CYS A 25 20.84 -7.58 18.46
N ARG A 26 21.91 -7.38 17.69
CA ARG A 26 23.28 -7.26 18.21
C ARG A 26 23.50 -5.94 19.00
N GLY A 27 22.45 -5.44 19.62
CA GLY A 27 22.48 -4.33 20.55
C GLY A 27 21.60 -4.68 21.74
N THR A 28 22.15 -4.69 22.93
CA THR A 28 21.53 -5.06 24.20
C THR A 28 20.39 -4.12 24.62
N ALA A 29 19.27 -4.12 23.91
CA ALA A 29 18.05 -3.52 24.44
C ALA A 29 17.38 -4.55 25.37
N ARG A 30 17.52 -4.37 26.68
CA ARG A 30 16.73 -5.07 27.69
C ARG A 30 15.28 -4.61 27.55
N TYR A 31 14.41 -5.44 26.95
CA TYR A 31 12.96 -5.26 27.08
C TYR A 31 12.62 -5.41 28.57
N THR A 32 12.37 -4.30 29.24
CA THR A 32 11.76 -4.32 30.58
C THR A 32 10.30 -4.68 30.38
N HIS A 33 9.90 -5.87 30.87
CA HIS A 33 8.51 -6.28 30.90
C HIS A 33 7.75 -5.36 31.88
N HIS A 34 7.09 -4.34 31.35
CA HIS A 34 6.15 -3.58 32.14
C HIS A 34 4.89 -4.42 32.34
N LYS A 35 4.44 -4.56 33.60
CA LYS A 35 3.11 -5.10 33.89
C LYS A 35 2.09 -4.23 33.10
N PRO A 36 1.13 -4.86 32.37
CA PRO A 36 0.11 -4.09 31.67
C PRO A 36 -0.65 -3.21 32.67
N PRO A 37 -1.10 -2.02 32.22
CA PRO A 37 -1.97 -1.18 33.04
C PRO A 37 -3.23 -1.92 33.44
N ALA A 38 -3.75 -1.67 34.65
CA ALA A 38 -4.96 -2.30 35.15
C ALA A 38 -6.16 -2.15 34.19
N SER A 39 -6.23 -1.06 33.44
CA SER A 39 -7.24 -0.82 32.40
C SER A 39 -7.22 -1.80 31.23
N LEU A 40 -6.12 -2.55 31.03
CA LEU A 40 -5.98 -3.56 29.99
C LEU A 40 -6.01 -4.99 30.51
N GLU A 41 -6.05 -5.20 31.84
CA GLU A 41 -6.03 -6.53 32.45
C GLU A 41 -7.21 -7.39 31.98
N GLU A 42 -8.42 -6.80 31.92
CA GLU A 42 -9.62 -7.48 31.42
C GLU A 42 -9.44 -7.93 29.97
N ALA A 43 -8.99 -7.04 29.08
CA ALA A 43 -8.80 -7.37 27.67
C ALA A 43 -7.75 -8.46 27.45
N ILE A 44 -6.68 -8.45 28.24
CA ILE A 44 -5.59 -9.45 28.16
C ILE A 44 -6.03 -10.80 28.71
N SER A 45 -6.99 -10.85 29.63
CA SER A 45 -7.51 -12.08 30.24
C SER A 45 -8.55 -12.82 29.39
N LEU A 46 -9.06 -12.20 28.31
CA LEU A 46 -10.06 -12.83 27.45
C LEU A 46 -9.51 -14.09 26.76
N SER A 47 -10.28 -15.16 26.82
CA SER A 47 -10.00 -16.36 26.02
C SER A 47 -10.30 -16.12 24.54
N PRO A 48 -9.73 -16.91 23.61
CA PRO A 48 -10.06 -16.84 22.19
C PRO A 48 -11.56 -16.86 21.91
N ASP A 49 -12.30 -17.78 22.55
CA ASP A 49 -13.75 -17.92 22.38
C ASP A 49 -14.51 -16.68 22.87
N GLN A 50 -14.06 -16.05 23.95
CA GLN A 50 -14.63 -14.79 24.42
C GLN A 50 -14.37 -13.65 23.43
N VAL A 51 -13.17 -13.56 22.87
CA VAL A 51 -12.83 -12.56 21.83
C VAL A 51 -13.71 -12.74 20.60
N GLU A 52 -13.88 -13.97 20.11
CA GLU A 52 -14.75 -14.28 18.98
C GLU A 52 -16.22 -13.94 19.28
N THR A 53 -16.71 -14.31 20.47
CA THR A 53 -18.08 -13.99 20.91
C THR A 53 -18.32 -12.48 20.96
N LEU A 54 -17.41 -11.72 21.57
CA LEU A 54 -17.50 -10.26 21.62
C LEU A 54 -17.46 -9.63 20.23
N ARG A 55 -16.58 -10.16 19.37
CA ARG A 55 -16.53 -9.67 17.99
C ARG A 55 -17.81 -9.95 17.22
N TYR A 56 -18.35 -11.17 17.33
CA TYR A 56 -19.60 -11.53 16.68
C TYR A 56 -20.77 -10.64 17.15
N ASN A 57 -20.85 -10.36 18.43
CA ASN A 57 -21.95 -9.60 19.02
C ASN A 57 -21.86 -8.09 18.79
N HIS A 58 -20.65 -7.53 18.65
CA HIS A 58 -20.45 -6.08 18.67
C HIS A 58 -19.86 -5.49 17.38
N PHE A 59 -19.26 -6.28 16.51
CA PHE A 59 -18.79 -5.81 15.21
C PHE A 59 -19.82 -6.12 14.13
N SER A 60 -19.96 -5.25 13.14
CA SER A 60 -20.70 -5.58 11.93
C SER A 60 -20.07 -6.78 11.22
N SER A 61 -20.89 -7.70 10.73
CA SER A 61 -20.44 -8.86 9.93
C SER A 61 -19.74 -8.45 8.63
N SER A 62 -19.92 -7.21 8.16
CA SER A 62 -19.22 -6.63 7.02
C SER A 62 -17.77 -6.23 7.31
N CYS A 63 -17.36 -6.16 8.59
CA CYS A 63 -15.97 -5.94 8.95
C CYS A 63 -15.15 -7.21 8.68
N SER A 64 -14.25 -7.16 7.69
CA SER A 64 -13.47 -8.31 7.26
C SER A 64 -12.56 -8.89 8.35
N ILE A 65 -12.38 -10.19 8.32
CA ILE A 65 -11.42 -10.95 9.14
C ILE A 65 -10.62 -11.83 8.20
N SER A 66 -9.28 -11.78 8.30
CA SER A 66 -8.42 -12.72 7.56
C SER A 66 -8.59 -14.14 8.10
N TYR A 67 -8.58 -15.13 7.20
CA TYR A 67 -8.71 -16.55 7.54
C TYR A 67 -10.02 -16.94 8.24
N LYS A 68 -11.12 -16.21 7.99
CA LYS A 68 -12.43 -16.42 8.62
C LYS A 68 -12.91 -17.88 8.55
N ASN A 69 -12.70 -18.53 7.40
CA ASN A 69 -13.20 -19.89 7.12
C ASN A 69 -12.38 -21.01 7.79
N THR A 70 -11.18 -20.68 8.30
CA THR A 70 -10.26 -21.66 8.95
C THR A 70 -10.00 -21.35 10.43
N GLY A 71 -10.93 -20.63 11.08
CA GLY A 71 -10.76 -20.08 12.42
C GLY A 71 -9.90 -18.81 12.39
N GLY A 72 -10.37 -17.74 13.00
CA GLY A 72 -9.66 -16.46 13.06
C GLY A 72 -8.26 -16.61 13.69
N LEU A 73 -7.31 -15.80 13.26
CA LEU A 73 -5.98 -15.78 13.85
C LEU A 73 -5.89 -14.67 14.92
N HIS A 74 -5.68 -15.06 16.19
CA HIS A 74 -5.63 -14.15 17.32
C HIS A 74 -4.20 -13.67 17.56
N ILE A 75 -3.80 -12.58 16.92
CA ILE A 75 -2.47 -11.99 17.06
C ILE A 75 -2.46 -11.07 18.29
N ILE A 76 -1.51 -11.29 19.19
CA ILE A 76 -1.34 -10.53 20.44
C ILE A 76 0.03 -9.86 20.56
N GLY A 77 0.97 -10.15 19.66
CA GLY A 77 2.30 -9.57 19.70
C GLY A 77 3.00 -9.60 18.35
N GLY A 78 4.12 -8.89 18.27
CA GLY A 78 4.96 -8.90 17.08
C GLY A 78 6.29 -8.20 17.31
N TYR A 79 7.30 -8.56 16.52
CA TYR A 79 8.62 -7.94 16.50
C TYR A 79 9.27 -8.11 15.12
N GLY A 80 9.92 -7.08 14.60
CA GLY A 80 10.54 -7.14 13.28
C GLY A 80 9.56 -7.61 12.21
N SER A 81 9.86 -8.72 11.55
CA SER A 81 9.03 -9.40 10.54
C SER A 81 8.21 -10.56 11.11
N ARG A 82 7.99 -10.63 12.42
CA ARG A 82 7.29 -11.74 13.08
C ARG A 82 6.04 -11.27 13.82
N LEU A 83 5.01 -12.12 13.81
CA LEU A 83 3.79 -11.98 14.60
C LEU A 83 3.63 -13.16 15.56
N ILE A 84 2.99 -12.93 16.70
CA ILE A 84 2.80 -13.94 17.75
C ILE A 84 1.30 -14.08 18.03
N ASP A 85 0.77 -15.30 17.98
CA ASP A 85 -0.60 -15.58 18.35
C ASP A 85 -0.78 -15.83 19.86
N VAL A 86 -2.02 -15.94 20.28
CA VAL A 86 -2.40 -16.19 21.68
C VAL A 86 -1.88 -17.53 22.22
N SER A 87 -1.57 -18.48 21.36
CA SER A 87 -0.97 -19.79 21.72
C SER A 87 0.55 -19.76 21.78
N GLY A 88 1.17 -18.61 21.47
CA GLY A 88 2.63 -18.45 21.42
C GLY A 88 3.28 -18.91 20.12
N ASN A 89 2.52 -19.27 19.09
CA ASN A 89 3.09 -19.56 17.78
C ASN A 89 3.65 -18.29 17.16
N VAL A 90 4.83 -18.39 16.55
CA VAL A 90 5.52 -17.30 15.87
C VAL A 90 5.34 -17.48 14.37
N TYR A 91 4.79 -16.46 13.72
CA TYR A 91 4.55 -16.44 12.27
C TYR A 91 5.49 -15.48 11.58
N LEU A 92 6.01 -15.88 10.44
CA LEU A 92 6.70 -14.97 9.52
C LEU A 92 5.65 -14.13 8.78
N ASP A 93 5.79 -12.80 8.87
CA ASP A 93 4.87 -11.84 8.26
C ASP A 93 5.40 -11.38 6.90
N THR A 94 4.82 -11.90 5.82
CA THR A 94 5.21 -11.53 4.45
C THR A 94 4.27 -10.50 3.81
N ARG A 95 3.30 -9.94 4.57
CA ARG A 95 2.21 -9.14 4.01
C ARG A 95 2.01 -7.76 4.63
N ASN A 96 2.54 -7.48 5.82
CA ASN A 96 2.19 -6.28 6.57
C ASN A 96 3.05 -5.09 6.18
N ASN A 97 2.62 -4.36 5.17
CA ASN A 97 3.27 -3.13 4.73
C ASN A 97 2.96 -1.90 5.61
N VAL A 98 2.11 -2.04 6.64
CA VAL A 98 1.82 -0.97 7.61
C VAL A 98 2.91 -0.88 8.68
N ALA A 99 3.37 -2.03 9.19
CA ALA A 99 4.53 -2.09 10.08
C ALA A 99 5.84 -1.95 9.26
N HIS A 100 6.00 -0.83 8.59
CA HIS A 100 7.03 -0.62 7.57
C HIS A 100 8.44 -0.85 8.09
N CYS A 101 8.77 -0.30 9.27
CA CYS A 101 10.06 -0.50 9.94
C CYS A 101 10.10 -1.74 10.84
N GLY A 102 9.10 -2.61 10.75
CA GLY A 102 8.94 -3.79 11.61
C GLY A 102 8.02 -3.56 12.80
N HIS A 103 7.48 -4.64 13.30
CA HIS A 103 6.63 -4.64 14.50
C HIS A 103 7.46 -4.28 15.73
N GLY A 104 6.95 -3.38 16.57
CA GLY A 104 7.57 -3.03 17.84
C GLY A 104 8.99 -2.44 17.73
N HIS A 105 9.30 -1.69 16.65
CA HIS A 105 10.65 -1.12 16.46
C HIS A 105 11.03 -0.21 17.65
N PRO A 106 12.14 -0.46 18.35
CA PRO A 106 12.48 0.23 19.61
C PRO A 106 12.50 1.74 19.49
N GLU A 107 13.18 2.29 18.49
CA GLU A 107 13.30 3.73 18.32
C GLU A 107 11.96 4.42 18.06
N ILE A 108 11.02 3.74 17.36
CA ILE A 108 9.68 4.28 17.11
C ILE A 108 8.87 4.22 18.40
N VAL A 109 8.94 3.10 19.13
CA VAL A 109 8.27 2.92 20.43
C VAL A 109 8.74 3.98 21.42
N ASP A 110 10.06 4.22 21.51
CA ASP A 110 10.65 5.20 22.42
C ASP A 110 10.22 6.64 22.06
N ALA A 111 10.26 7.01 20.78
CA ALA A 111 9.84 8.32 20.31
C ALA A 111 8.35 8.59 20.60
N VAL A 112 7.49 7.61 20.32
CA VAL A 112 6.04 7.69 20.58
C VAL A 112 5.78 7.76 22.10
N SER A 113 6.45 6.94 22.90
CA SER A 113 6.30 6.91 24.35
C SER A 113 6.74 8.22 24.99
N TYR A 114 7.86 8.78 24.53
CA TYR A 114 8.33 10.10 24.96
C TYR A 114 7.31 11.19 24.64
N GLN A 115 6.83 11.23 23.40
CA GLN A 115 5.86 12.24 22.97
C GLN A 115 4.54 12.11 23.71
N MET A 116 4.05 10.89 23.95
CA MET A 116 2.80 10.65 24.70
C MET A 116 2.87 11.17 26.14
N LYS A 117 4.03 11.06 26.78
CA LYS A 117 4.28 11.61 28.13
C LYS A 117 4.35 13.13 28.15
N THR A 118 4.69 13.77 27.03
CA THR A 118 4.90 15.21 26.93
C THR A 118 3.62 15.93 26.50
N LEU A 119 3.06 15.54 25.36
CA LEU A 119 1.86 16.11 24.78
C LEU A 119 1.30 15.15 23.74
N ASN A 120 0.09 14.65 23.95
CA ASN A 120 -0.57 13.66 23.09
C ASN A 120 -1.36 14.28 21.93
N THR A 121 -1.87 15.51 22.09
CA THR A 121 -2.66 16.19 21.05
C THR A 121 -2.31 17.68 21.01
N ASN A 122 -2.45 18.29 19.83
CA ASN A 122 -2.18 19.70 19.62
C ASN A 122 -2.97 20.19 18.39
N SER A 123 -4.23 20.51 18.59
CA SER A 123 -5.08 20.98 17.50
C SER A 123 -4.88 22.49 17.26
N ARG A 124 -4.46 22.86 16.04
CA ARG A 124 -4.29 24.25 15.55
C ARG A 124 -3.19 25.10 16.22
N TYR A 125 -2.38 24.55 17.12
CA TYR A 125 -1.20 25.25 17.65
C TYR A 125 0.07 24.81 16.92
N LEU A 126 1.08 25.67 16.91
CA LEU A 126 2.38 25.30 16.33
C LEU A 126 3.05 24.22 17.18
N HIS A 127 3.61 23.22 16.50
CA HIS A 127 4.38 22.15 17.15
C HIS A 127 5.60 21.77 16.30
N PRO A 128 6.79 21.64 16.91
CA PRO A 128 8.03 21.39 16.17
C PRO A 128 8.00 20.07 15.38
N ASN A 129 7.40 18.99 15.91
CA ASN A 129 7.34 17.71 15.22
C ASN A 129 6.59 17.81 13.89
N ALA A 130 5.45 18.52 13.85
CA ALA A 130 4.65 18.68 12.64
C ALA A 130 5.41 19.49 11.57
N SER A 131 6.00 20.63 11.98
CA SER A 131 6.76 21.49 11.06
C SER A 131 8.01 20.80 10.52
N LEU A 132 8.76 20.11 11.38
CA LEU A 132 9.95 19.37 10.96
C LEU A 132 9.60 18.17 10.07
N LEU A 133 8.51 17.44 10.37
CA LEU A 133 8.08 16.33 9.56
C LEU A 133 7.63 16.79 8.16
N ALA A 134 6.88 17.91 8.07
CA ALA A 134 6.50 18.50 6.80
C ALA A 134 7.75 18.85 5.96
N LYS A 135 8.74 19.52 6.58
CA LYS A 135 10.01 19.83 5.91
C LYS A 135 10.72 18.56 5.42
N LYS A 136 10.92 17.57 6.31
CA LYS A 136 11.61 16.32 5.94
C LYS A 136 10.88 15.56 4.83
N LEU A 137 9.54 15.58 4.83
CA LEU A 137 8.74 14.94 3.80
C LEU A 137 8.92 15.65 2.44
N THR A 138 8.92 17.00 2.43
CA THR A 138 9.17 17.76 1.18
C THR A 138 10.62 17.65 0.70
N ASP A 139 11.58 17.51 1.61
CA ASP A 139 12.99 17.27 1.26
C ASP A 139 13.19 15.95 0.47
N LEU A 140 12.33 14.94 0.66
CA LEU A 140 12.38 13.69 -0.11
C LEU A 140 12.05 13.88 -1.62
N PHE A 141 11.43 15.01 -1.97
CA PHE A 141 11.14 15.36 -3.36
C PHE A 141 12.16 16.36 -3.96
N ALA A 142 13.23 16.68 -3.25
CA ALA A 142 14.20 17.68 -3.70
C ALA A 142 14.84 17.34 -5.05
N THR A 143 15.18 16.07 -5.28
CA THR A 143 15.71 15.58 -6.56
C THR A 143 14.65 15.58 -7.67
N THR A 144 13.42 15.19 -7.35
CA THR A 144 12.27 15.22 -8.26
C THR A 144 11.93 16.65 -8.69
N ASN A 145 12.13 17.62 -7.77
CA ASN A 145 11.85 19.03 -7.99
C ASN A 145 12.98 19.79 -8.71
N SER A 146 14.12 19.17 -8.99
CA SER A 146 15.34 19.87 -9.46
C SER A 146 15.12 20.73 -10.70
N ASN A 147 14.22 20.31 -11.60
CA ASN A 147 13.91 21.01 -12.85
C ASN A 147 12.51 21.65 -12.84
N ALA A 148 11.74 21.53 -11.76
CA ALA A 148 10.42 22.12 -11.67
C ALA A 148 10.48 23.62 -11.33
N ALA A 149 9.56 24.41 -11.90
CA ALA A 149 9.39 25.79 -11.44
C ALA A 149 9.02 25.82 -9.95
N ALA A 150 9.41 26.86 -9.23
CA ALA A 150 9.15 26.97 -7.78
C ALA A 150 7.64 26.86 -7.44
N THR A 151 6.76 27.27 -8.34
CA THR A 151 5.30 27.16 -8.21
C THR A 151 4.76 25.74 -8.38
N ASP A 152 5.51 24.88 -9.06
CA ASP A 152 5.12 23.51 -9.40
C ASP A 152 5.86 22.46 -8.55
N SER A 153 6.86 22.89 -7.77
CA SER A 153 7.60 22.02 -6.85
C SER A 153 6.73 21.53 -5.69
N LEU A 154 6.88 20.26 -5.30
CA LEU A 154 6.14 19.59 -4.22
C LEU A 154 6.64 20.07 -2.85
N THR A 155 6.13 21.21 -2.37
CA THR A 155 6.61 21.91 -1.16
C THR A 155 5.52 22.21 -0.14
N LYS A 156 4.27 21.83 -0.40
CA LYS A 156 3.14 22.04 0.50
C LYS A 156 2.61 20.71 0.99
N VAL A 157 2.38 20.59 2.30
CA VAL A 157 1.92 19.36 2.96
C VAL A 157 0.61 19.62 3.69
N PHE A 158 -0.34 18.70 3.48
CA PHE A 158 -1.55 18.56 4.30
C PHE A 158 -1.47 17.22 5.01
N PHE A 159 -1.45 17.23 6.33
CA PHE A 159 -1.52 15.99 7.10
C PHE A 159 -2.97 15.51 7.23
N VAL A 160 -3.14 14.20 7.20
CA VAL A 160 -4.40 13.46 7.40
C VAL A 160 -4.09 12.17 8.17
N ASN A 161 -5.08 11.29 8.38
CA ASN A 161 -4.92 10.13 9.27
C ASN A 161 -4.94 8.77 8.52
N SER A 162 -5.34 8.76 7.27
CA SER A 162 -5.40 7.54 6.46
C SER A 162 -5.15 7.84 4.97
N GLY A 163 -4.78 6.82 4.21
CA GLY A 163 -4.66 6.93 2.76
C GLY A 163 -5.98 7.28 2.08
N SER A 164 -7.11 6.82 2.61
CA SER A 164 -8.44 7.18 2.11
C SER A 164 -8.71 8.68 2.26
N GLU A 165 -8.38 9.27 3.43
CA GLU A 165 -8.48 10.72 3.62
C GLU A 165 -7.50 11.50 2.73
N ALA A 166 -6.30 10.96 2.52
CA ALA A 166 -5.30 11.59 1.65
C ALA A 166 -5.80 11.67 0.20
N ASN A 167 -6.30 10.57 -0.33
CA ASN A 167 -6.84 10.53 -1.69
C ASN A 167 -8.12 11.37 -1.83
N ASP A 168 -9.01 11.36 -0.84
CA ASP A 168 -10.19 12.23 -0.82
C ASP A 168 -9.79 13.72 -0.88
N LEU A 169 -8.84 14.13 -0.05
CA LEU A 169 -8.34 15.50 -0.06
C LEU A 169 -7.61 15.83 -1.38
N ALA A 170 -6.85 14.90 -1.96
CA ALA A 170 -6.19 15.10 -3.25
C ALA A 170 -7.20 15.37 -4.37
N LEU A 171 -8.31 14.63 -4.43
CA LEU A 171 -9.41 14.87 -5.37
C LEU A 171 -10.05 16.26 -5.16
N ARG A 172 -10.22 16.68 -3.89
CA ARG A 172 -10.75 18.02 -3.54
C ARG A 172 -9.77 19.13 -3.98
N LEU A 173 -8.47 18.95 -3.79
CA LEU A 173 -7.44 19.90 -4.24
C LEU A 173 -7.45 20.04 -5.75
N ALA A 174 -7.50 18.93 -6.49
CA ALA A 174 -7.58 18.94 -7.95
C ALA A 174 -8.86 19.64 -8.44
N ARG A 175 -9.99 19.36 -7.81
CA ARG A 175 -11.26 20.04 -8.12
C ARG A 175 -11.17 21.55 -7.89
N ALA A 176 -10.60 21.97 -6.75
CA ALA A 176 -10.43 23.39 -6.43
C ALA A 176 -9.54 24.10 -7.47
N TYR A 177 -8.49 23.44 -7.89
CA TYR A 177 -7.60 23.94 -8.95
C TYR A 177 -8.36 24.18 -10.27
N LYS A 178 -9.18 23.23 -10.70
CA LYS A 178 -10.01 23.39 -11.91
C LYS A 178 -11.07 24.46 -11.77
N MET A 179 -11.74 24.52 -10.62
CA MET A 179 -12.74 25.57 -10.36
C MET A 179 -12.13 26.98 -10.42
N LYS A 180 -10.93 27.16 -9.86
CA LYS A 180 -10.22 28.43 -9.94
C LYS A 180 -9.88 28.76 -11.40
N HIS A 181 -9.32 27.82 -12.15
CA HIS A 181 -8.96 28.01 -13.54
C HIS A 181 -10.17 28.39 -14.41
N HIS A 182 -11.30 27.71 -14.28
CA HIS A 182 -12.53 28.04 -14.99
C HIS A 182 -13.08 29.43 -14.60
N ARG A 183 -13.02 29.79 -13.32
CA ARG A 183 -13.43 31.11 -12.86
C ARG A 183 -12.59 32.22 -13.49
N ASP A 184 -11.27 32.04 -13.50
CA ASP A 184 -10.33 33.02 -14.06
C ASP A 184 -10.55 33.19 -15.58
N LEU A 185 -10.80 32.11 -16.34
CA LEU A 185 -11.16 32.15 -17.77
C LEU A 185 -12.50 32.85 -18.01
N ASN A 186 -13.53 32.57 -17.22
CA ASN A 186 -14.85 33.21 -17.37
C ASN A 186 -14.80 34.73 -17.14
N VAL A 187 -14.02 35.17 -16.14
CA VAL A 187 -13.78 36.59 -15.89
C VAL A 187 -13.08 37.27 -17.09
N GLN A 188 -12.06 36.61 -17.65
CA GLN A 188 -11.32 37.14 -18.81
C GLN A 188 -12.18 37.22 -20.08
N GLN A 189 -13.10 36.26 -20.27
CA GLN A 189 -13.94 36.18 -21.48
C GLN A 189 -15.30 36.85 -21.37
N ASN A 190 -15.63 37.38 -20.18
CA ASN A 190 -16.94 37.99 -19.89
C ASN A 190 -18.14 37.09 -20.23
N LYS A 191 -17.99 35.75 -20.04
CA LYS A 191 -18.98 34.74 -20.40
C LYS A 191 -19.53 34.03 -19.16
N HIS A 192 -20.87 33.90 -19.07
CA HIS A 192 -21.55 32.99 -18.18
C HIS A 192 -21.75 31.63 -18.89
N GLN A 193 -20.72 30.79 -18.88
CA GLN A 193 -20.83 29.43 -19.44
C GLN A 193 -21.34 28.43 -18.40
N ARG A 194 -21.99 27.35 -18.90
CA ARG A 194 -22.33 26.18 -18.07
C ARG A 194 -21.08 25.72 -17.32
N GLN A 195 -21.20 25.46 -16.03
CA GLN A 195 -20.12 24.83 -15.29
C GLN A 195 -19.89 23.42 -15.83
N PRO A 196 -18.71 23.08 -16.34
CA PRO A 196 -18.43 21.73 -16.82
C PRO A 196 -18.46 20.74 -15.66
N LYS A 197 -18.84 19.50 -15.95
CA LYS A 197 -18.73 18.40 -14.99
C LYS A 197 -17.25 18.10 -14.74
N HIS A 198 -16.87 17.93 -13.49
CA HIS A 198 -15.52 17.53 -13.10
C HIS A 198 -15.37 16.03 -13.26
N CYS A 199 -14.60 15.57 -14.24
CA CYS A 199 -14.36 14.17 -14.51
C CYS A 199 -12.98 13.74 -14.02
N TYR A 200 -12.93 12.52 -13.45
CA TYR A 200 -11.73 11.88 -12.96
C TYR A 200 -11.42 10.63 -13.78
N LEU A 201 -10.14 10.36 -13.98
CA LEU A 201 -9.68 9.13 -14.59
C LEU A 201 -9.06 8.24 -13.51
N THR A 202 -9.30 6.94 -13.60
CA THR A 202 -8.69 5.92 -12.75
C THR A 202 -8.42 4.66 -13.56
N ILE A 203 -7.52 3.82 -13.07
CA ILE A 203 -7.22 2.52 -13.71
C ILE A 203 -8.22 1.48 -13.22
N ASP A 204 -8.68 0.61 -14.11
CA ASP A 204 -9.52 -0.52 -13.71
C ASP A 204 -8.79 -1.39 -12.68
N HIS A 205 -9.52 -1.95 -11.74
CA HIS A 205 -8.99 -2.68 -10.58
C HIS A 205 -8.13 -1.88 -9.59
N ALA A 206 -8.04 -0.55 -9.71
CA ALA A 206 -7.39 0.30 -8.72
C ALA A 206 -8.17 0.35 -7.40
N TYR A 207 -7.45 0.61 -6.30
CA TYR A 207 -8.01 0.82 -4.97
C TYR A 207 -7.38 2.02 -4.27
N HIS A 208 -8.16 3.06 -4.08
CA HIS A 208 -7.69 4.34 -3.52
C HIS A 208 -8.29 4.67 -2.15
N GLY A 209 -9.17 3.84 -1.61
CA GLY A 209 -9.71 4.05 -0.27
C GLY A 209 -11.19 3.72 -0.12
N HIS A 210 -11.74 4.11 1.03
CA HIS A 210 -13.07 3.71 1.48
C HIS A 210 -13.95 4.90 1.97
N THR A 211 -13.60 6.15 1.59
CA THR A 211 -14.54 7.30 1.68
C THR A 211 -15.46 7.28 0.46
N MET A 212 -16.55 8.02 0.46
CA MET A 212 -17.45 8.06 -0.69
C MET A 212 -16.71 8.46 -1.97
N ALA A 213 -15.89 9.53 -1.92
CA ALA A 213 -15.15 9.99 -3.09
C ALA A 213 -14.10 8.98 -3.57
N THR A 214 -13.42 8.30 -2.65
CA THR A 214 -12.40 7.31 -3.01
C THR A 214 -13.00 5.98 -3.47
N LEU A 215 -14.21 5.61 -3.02
CA LEU A 215 -14.93 4.47 -3.56
C LEU A 215 -15.30 4.68 -5.03
N ASP A 216 -15.74 5.88 -5.39
CA ASP A 216 -16.08 6.24 -6.77
C ASP A 216 -14.91 5.96 -7.73
N VAL A 217 -13.68 6.21 -7.31
CA VAL A 217 -12.45 6.03 -8.10
C VAL A 217 -11.72 4.71 -7.77
N SER A 218 -12.37 3.78 -7.08
CA SER A 218 -11.81 2.46 -6.70
C SER A 218 -12.55 1.30 -7.39
N PRO A 219 -12.35 1.08 -8.71
CA PRO A 219 -13.08 0.06 -9.46
C PRO A 219 -12.97 -1.35 -8.90
N TYR A 220 -11.87 -1.67 -8.21
CA TYR A 220 -11.71 -2.93 -7.50
C TYR A 220 -12.89 -3.24 -6.56
N LYS A 221 -13.46 -2.22 -5.90
CA LYS A 221 -14.61 -2.39 -5.00
C LYS A 221 -15.94 -2.54 -5.74
N HIS A 222 -16.05 -2.04 -6.97
CA HIS A 222 -17.26 -2.16 -7.77
C HIS A 222 -17.59 -3.61 -8.14
N HIS A 223 -16.57 -4.48 -8.18
CA HIS A 223 -16.70 -5.90 -8.57
C HIS A 223 -16.79 -6.87 -7.36
N GLN A 224 -16.66 -6.38 -6.13
CA GLN A 224 -16.62 -7.24 -4.93
C GLN A 224 -18.00 -7.51 -4.29
N GLY A 225 -19.04 -6.84 -4.71
CA GLY A 225 -20.40 -7.00 -4.16
C GLY A 225 -21.19 -8.12 -4.83
N LYS A 226 -22.36 -8.48 -4.24
CA LYS A 226 -23.34 -9.33 -4.90
C LYS A 226 -24.01 -8.60 -6.08
N GLU A 227 -24.01 -7.29 -6.03
CA GLU A 227 -24.48 -6.40 -7.09
C GLU A 227 -23.28 -5.62 -7.60
N ILE A 228 -23.17 -5.50 -8.92
CA ILE A 228 -22.16 -4.66 -9.56
C ILE A 228 -22.53 -3.21 -9.27
N ILE A 229 -21.64 -2.49 -8.59
CA ILE A 229 -21.78 -1.05 -8.41
C ILE A 229 -21.32 -0.40 -9.71
N GLU A 230 -22.23 0.31 -10.40
CA GLU A 230 -21.87 1.04 -11.60
C GLU A 230 -20.86 2.14 -11.28
N CYS A 231 -19.88 2.30 -12.18
CA CYS A 231 -18.93 3.41 -12.08
C CYS A 231 -19.68 4.74 -12.23
N PRO A 232 -19.50 5.72 -11.33
CA PRO A 232 -20.17 7.00 -11.44
C PRO A 232 -19.86 7.70 -12.76
N THR A 233 -20.84 8.40 -13.33
CA THR A 233 -20.72 9.05 -14.65
C THR A 233 -19.66 10.14 -14.74
N HIS A 234 -19.06 10.54 -13.61
CA HIS A 234 -17.96 11.49 -13.54
C HIS A 234 -16.59 10.81 -13.39
N VAL A 235 -16.54 9.48 -13.45
CA VAL A 235 -15.31 8.69 -13.38
C VAL A 235 -15.17 7.87 -14.66
N MET A 236 -14.02 7.99 -15.32
CA MET A 236 -13.66 7.17 -16.46
C MET A 236 -12.58 6.17 -16.08
N LYS A 237 -12.87 4.89 -16.33
CA LYS A 237 -11.92 3.80 -16.13
C LYS A 237 -11.13 3.56 -17.41
N VAL A 238 -9.82 3.40 -17.27
CA VAL A 238 -8.93 2.95 -18.34
C VAL A 238 -8.36 1.57 -18.00
N PRO A 239 -7.98 0.76 -19.01
CA PRO A 239 -7.40 -0.56 -18.77
C PRO A 239 -6.14 -0.51 -17.92
N TYR A 240 -5.96 -1.48 -17.01
CA TYR A 240 -4.74 -1.62 -16.23
C TYR A 240 -3.57 -2.13 -17.09
N PRO A 241 -2.38 -1.55 -16.93
CA PRO A 241 -1.24 -1.81 -17.81
C PRO A 241 -0.47 -3.09 -17.43
N ASP A 242 -1.12 -4.25 -17.54
CA ASP A 242 -0.56 -5.55 -17.22
C ASP A 242 0.10 -6.18 -18.45
N MET A 243 1.41 -6.38 -18.38
CA MET A 243 2.21 -7.00 -19.43
C MET A 243 2.04 -8.53 -19.51
N TYR A 244 1.46 -9.15 -18.47
CA TYR A 244 1.31 -10.60 -18.41
C TYR A 244 -0.09 -11.07 -18.85
N ARG A 245 -1.17 -10.48 -18.30
CA ARG A 245 -2.56 -10.85 -18.62
C ARG A 245 -3.37 -9.75 -19.28
N GLY A 246 -2.86 -8.53 -19.32
CA GLY A 246 -3.60 -7.39 -19.83
C GLY A 246 -3.95 -7.54 -21.32
N ILE A 247 -4.81 -6.66 -21.79
CA ILE A 247 -5.33 -6.66 -23.17
C ILE A 247 -4.23 -6.54 -24.23
N HIS A 248 -3.05 -6.04 -23.87
CA HIS A 248 -1.89 -5.93 -24.73
C HIS A 248 -0.73 -6.85 -24.32
N SER A 249 -1.00 -7.94 -23.59
CA SER A 249 0.01 -8.90 -23.11
C SER A 249 0.80 -9.61 -24.23
N SER A 250 0.31 -9.59 -25.47
CA SER A 250 1.04 -10.06 -26.65
C SER A 250 2.20 -9.15 -27.04
N ILE A 251 2.16 -7.86 -26.70
CA ILE A 251 3.21 -6.90 -26.94
C ILE A 251 4.33 -7.13 -25.91
N LYS A 252 5.53 -7.49 -26.40
CA LYS A 252 6.68 -7.77 -25.52
C LYS A 252 7.63 -6.58 -25.39
N ASN A 253 7.52 -5.61 -26.28
CA ASN A 253 8.27 -4.36 -26.20
C ASN A 253 7.60 -3.44 -25.17
N GLU A 254 8.31 -3.09 -24.10
CA GLU A 254 7.80 -2.30 -22.99
C GLU A 254 7.37 -0.89 -23.42
N THR A 255 8.13 -0.25 -24.31
CA THR A 255 7.80 1.09 -24.83
C THR A 255 6.52 1.07 -25.68
N GLU A 256 6.38 0.09 -26.57
CA GLU A 256 5.18 -0.08 -27.39
C GLU A 256 3.95 -0.38 -26.52
N ALA A 257 4.11 -1.22 -25.51
CA ALA A 257 3.02 -1.50 -24.55
C ALA A 257 2.63 -0.24 -23.77
N ALA A 258 3.62 0.56 -23.32
CA ALA A 258 3.37 1.84 -22.65
C ALA A 258 2.56 2.79 -23.53
N GLU A 259 2.89 2.90 -24.82
CA GLU A 259 2.14 3.71 -25.79
C GLU A 259 0.71 3.23 -25.95
N MET A 260 0.53 1.93 -26.17
CA MET A 260 -0.79 1.35 -26.36
C MET A 260 -1.69 1.51 -25.13
N TYR A 261 -1.14 1.31 -23.93
CA TYR A 261 -1.94 1.53 -22.71
C TYR A 261 -2.19 3.02 -22.43
N ALA A 262 -1.25 3.91 -22.73
CA ALA A 262 -1.42 5.35 -22.54
C ALA A 262 -2.46 5.95 -23.49
N SER A 263 -2.62 5.41 -24.70
CA SER A 263 -3.62 5.88 -25.66
C SER A 263 -5.05 5.85 -25.12
N TYR A 264 -5.37 4.90 -24.23
CA TYR A 264 -6.68 4.88 -23.56
C TYR A 264 -6.91 6.07 -22.62
N VAL A 265 -5.85 6.60 -22.03
CA VAL A 265 -5.92 7.83 -21.20
C VAL A 265 -6.09 9.05 -22.11
N GLU A 266 -5.39 9.08 -23.24
CA GLU A 266 -5.53 10.13 -24.26
C GLU A 266 -6.96 10.16 -24.83
N ASP A 267 -7.49 9.01 -25.23
CA ASP A 267 -8.85 8.86 -25.73
C ASP A 267 -9.90 9.30 -24.71
N ALA A 268 -9.73 8.91 -23.44
CA ALA A 268 -10.61 9.31 -22.36
C ALA A 268 -10.57 10.84 -22.13
N CYS A 269 -9.40 11.44 -22.17
CA CYS A 269 -9.25 12.90 -22.08
C CYS A 269 -9.94 13.62 -23.25
N CYS A 270 -9.78 13.09 -24.46
CA CYS A 270 -10.45 13.61 -25.66
C CYS A 270 -11.98 13.51 -25.54
N GLU A 271 -12.51 12.35 -25.12
CA GLU A 271 -13.94 12.15 -24.93
C GLU A 271 -14.55 13.12 -23.92
N ILE A 272 -13.92 13.27 -22.74
CA ILE A 272 -14.36 14.23 -21.71
C ILE A 272 -14.42 15.64 -22.28
N THR A 273 -13.38 16.05 -23.01
CA THR A 273 -13.27 17.40 -23.56
C THR A 273 -14.29 17.64 -24.67
N LEU A 274 -14.52 16.68 -25.57
CA LEU A 274 -15.51 16.76 -26.63
C LEU A 274 -16.95 16.86 -26.09
N ASN A 275 -17.23 16.26 -24.95
CA ASN A 275 -18.50 16.38 -24.25
C ASN A 275 -18.70 17.75 -23.54
N GLY A 276 -17.72 18.64 -23.60
CA GLY A 276 -17.72 19.94 -22.93
C GLY A 276 -17.55 19.84 -21.42
N ASP A 277 -17.06 18.70 -20.93
CA ASP A 277 -16.73 18.44 -19.53
C ASP A 277 -15.23 18.73 -19.27
N SER A 278 -14.81 18.64 -18.01
CA SER A 278 -13.46 19.01 -17.57
C SER A 278 -12.70 17.79 -17.06
N VAL A 279 -11.57 17.46 -17.68
CA VAL A 279 -10.58 16.55 -17.10
C VAL A 279 -10.05 17.21 -15.82
N THR A 280 -10.32 16.60 -14.67
CA THR A 280 -9.94 17.17 -13.36
C THR A 280 -8.67 16.55 -12.83
N ALA A 281 -8.60 15.22 -12.79
CA ALA A 281 -7.40 14.52 -12.40
C ALA A 281 -7.40 13.07 -12.93
N PHE A 282 -6.19 12.53 -13.06
CA PHE A 282 -5.91 11.11 -13.16
C PHE A 282 -5.27 10.66 -11.85
N LEU A 283 -5.95 9.78 -11.11
CA LEU A 283 -5.48 9.19 -9.87
C LEU A 283 -4.96 7.77 -10.17
N MET A 284 -3.71 7.51 -9.82
CA MET A 284 -3.06 6.25 -10.11
C MET A 284 -2.13 5.79 -8.98
N GLU A 285 -2.20 4.50 -8.62
CA GLU A 285 -1.17 3.82 -7.84
C GLU A 285 0.08 3.64 -8.71
N GLY A 286 1.26 4.07 -8.27
CA GLY A 286 2.53 3.85 -8.99
C GLY A 286 2.92 2.37 -9.08
N GLY A 287 2.40 1.54 -8.16
CA GLY A 287 2.42 0.09 -8.18
C GLY A 287 1.07 -0.43 -7.68
N MET A 288 0.31 -1.08 -8.55
CA MET A 288 -1.06 -1.52 -8.29
C MET A 288 -1.07 -2.81 -7.46
N SER A 289 -1.32 -2.68 -6.16
CA SER A 289 -1.21 -3.80 -5.23
C SER A 289 -2.33 -4.81 -5.38
N VAL A 290 -3.59 -4.37 -5.24
CA VAL A 290 -4.77 -5.27 -5.25
C VAL A 290 -5.06 -5.86 -6.62
N ALA A 291 -4.60 -5.22 -7.69
CA ALA A 291 -4.64 -5.78 -9.05
C ALA A 291 -3.67 -6.97 -9.24
N GLY A 292 -2.87 -7.32 -8.22
CA GLY A 292 -1.94 -8.43 -8.24
C GLY A 292 -0.47 -8.01 -8.41
N VAL A 293 -0.09 -6.87 -7.84
CA VAL A 293 1.28 -6.30 -7.90
C VAL A 293 1.71 -6.03 -9.34
N ILE A 294 1.01 -5.11 -9.98
CA ILE A 294 1.34 -4.68 -11.33
C ILE A 294 2.14 -3.39 -11.25
N LEU A 295 3.35 -3.42 -11.76
CA LEU A 295 4.14 -2.23 -12.07
C LEU A 295 3.87 -1.88 -13.53
N PRO A 296 3.50 -0.62 -13.83
CA PRO A 296 3.24 -0.22 -15.22
C PRO A 296 4.52 -0.28 -16.05
N PRO A 297 4.44 -0.50 -17.36
CA PRO A 297 5.59 -0.42 -18.24
C PRO A 297 6.22 0.98 -18.17
N ARG A 298 7.53 1.04 -18.33
CA ARG A 298 8.30 2.30 -18.26
C ARG A 298 7.73 3.31 -19.25
N SER A 299 7.76 4.58 -18.89
CA SER A 299 7.19 5.72 -19.63
C SER A 299 5.65 5.73 -19.72
N TYR A 300 4.92 4.74 -19.20
CA TYR A 300 3.46 4.77 -19.18
C TYR A 300 2.93 5.96 -18.36
N ILE A 301 3.44 6.14 -17.14
CA ILE A 301 2.98 7.21 -16.24
C ILE A 301 3.29 8.59 -16.83
N SER A 302 4.49 8.79 -17.40
CA SER A 302 4.88 10.07 -17.99
C SER A 302 4.00 10.44 -19.19
N ARG A 303 3.65 9.45 -20.03
CA ARG A 303 2.71 9.66 -21.15
C ARG A 303 1.30 10.02 -20.68
N CYS A 304 0.77 9.26 -19.70
CA CYS A 304 -0.56 9.54 -19.13
C CYS A 304 -0.62 10.92 -18.45
N ALA A 305 0.40 11.27 -17.66
CA ALA A 305 0.46 12.57 -17.00
C ALA A 305 0.50 13.72 -18.01
N ARG A 306 1.22 13.56 -19.12
CA ARG A 306 1.25 14.53 -20.21
C ARG A 306 -0.13 14.69 -20.84
N ALA A 307 -0.77 13.61 -21.27
CA ALA A 307 -2.11 13.65 -21.85
C ALA A 307 -3.15 14.33 -20.95
N VAL A 308 -3.11 14.02 -19.66
CA VAL A 308 -4.01 14.62 -18.66
C VAL A 308 -3.73 16.11 -18.48
N ARG A 309 -2.46 16.54 -18.47
CA ARG A 309 -2.08 17.96 -18.37
C ARG A 309 -2.43 18.73 -19.62
N ASP A 310 -2.25 18.16 -20.81
CA ASP A 310 -2.63 18.77 -22.09
C ASP A 310 -4.14 19.02 -22.14
N ALA A 311 -4.95 18.14 -21.51
CA ALA A 311 -6.38 18.35 -21.29
C ALA A 311 -6.70 19.27 -20.09
N GLY A 312 -5.67 19.87 -19.47
CA GLY A 312 -5.78 20.79 -18.35
C GLY A 312 -6.11 20.13 -16.99
N GLY A 313 -5.96 18.83 -16.86
CA GLY A 313 -6.10 18.07 -15.61
C GLY A 313 -4.80 17.99 -14.79
N LEU A 314 -4.85 17.30 -13.65
CA LEU A 314 -3.72 17.06 -12.77
C LEU A 314 -3.42 15.56 -12.66
N TYR A 315 -2.15 15.19 -12.51
CA TYR A 315 -1.72 13.84 -12.17
C TYR A 315 -1.56 13.71 -10.65
N ILE A 316 -2.27 12.75 -10.04
CA ILE A 316 -2.20 12.41 -8.62
C ILE A 316 -1.53 11.04 -8.50
N ALA A 317 -0.35 11.00 -7.87
CA ALA A 317 0.35 9.76 -7.55
C ALA A 317 -0.09 9.23 -6.18
N ASP A 318 -0.72 8.06 -6.17
CA ASP A 318 -1.06 7.34 -4.95
C ASP A 318 0.12 6.45 -4.51
N GLU A 319 0.90 6.94 -3.55
CA GLU A 319 2.05 6.26 -2.94
C GLU A 319 1.71 5.64 -1.57
N VAL A 320 0.44 5.46 -1.27
CA VAL A 320 -0.04 4.93 0.02
C VAL A 320 0.48 3.52 0.29
N GLN A 321 0.78 2.72 -0.73
CA GLN A 321 1.32 1.37 -0.61
C GLN A 321 2.80 1.24 -0.95
N THR A 322 3.27 2.02 -1.90
CA THR A 322 4.56 1.87 -2.58
C THR A 322 5.63 2.83 -2.13
N GLY A 323 5.24 3.93 -1.50
CA GLY A 323 6.16 4.97 -1.05
C GLY A 323 7.17 4.52 0.01
N PHE A 324 8.10 5.41 0.29
CA PHE A 324 9.16 5.27 1.30
C PHE A 324 10.13 4.11 1.03
N GLY A 325 10.52 3.93 -0.24
CA GLY A 325 11.60 3.03 -0.62
C GLY A 325 11.22 1.55 -0.73
N ARG A 326 9.92 1.20 -0.73
CA ARG A 326 9.46 -0.19 -0.80
C ARG A 326 9.92 -0.93 -2.05
N LEU A 327 10.02 -0.25 -3.20
CA LEU A 327 10.51 -0.83 -4.45
C LEU A 327 12.04 -1.01 -4.48
N GLY A 328 12.75 -0.50 -3.49
CA GLY A 328 14.19 -0.66 -3.35
C GLY A 328 15.02 0.30 -4.17
N SER A 329 14.78 0.48 -5.45
CA SER A 329 15.53 1.35 -6.34
C SER A 329 15.22 2.85 -6.14
N THR A 330 13.96 3.18 -5.83
CA THR A 330 13.48 4.55 -5.70
C THR A 330 12.69 4.75 -4.41
N ASN A 331 12.53 6.01 -3.96
CA ASN A 331 11.69 6.35 -2.82
C ASN A 331 10.19 6.21 -3.16
N TRP A 332 9.83 6.47 -4.41
CA TRP A 332 8.46 6.55 -4.91
C TRP A 332 8.28 5.66 -6.13
N ALA A 333 7.11 5.06 -6.28
CA ALA A 333 6.85 4.18 -7.41
C ALA A 333 6.69 4.95 -8.74
N PHE A 334 6.22 6.19 -8.71
CA PHE A 334 6.18 7.00 -9.91
C PHE A 334 7.58 7.27 -10.50
N ASP A 335 8.62 7.37 -9.65
CA ASP A 335 10.01 7.48 -10.09
C ASP A 335 10.52 6.17 -10.73
N TYR A 336 10.05 5.00 -10.22
CA TYR A 336 10.40 3.70 -10.79
C TYR A 336 9.93 3.55 -12.24
N SER A 337 8.80 4.16 -12.57
CA SER A 337 8.22 4.11 -13.92
C SER A 337 8.88 5.07 -14.91
N ASN A 338 9.74 5.99 -14.44
CA ASN A 338 10.53 6.85 -15.31
C ASN A 338 11.60 5.99 -16.03
N ASN A 339 11.76 6.21 -17.33
CA ASN A 339 12.79 5.53 -18.10
C ASN A 339 14.16 6.13 -17.75
N GLU A 340 15.17 5.28 -17.54
CA GLU A 340 16.56 5.73 -17.28
C GLU A 340 17.15 6.53 -18.44
N ASN A 341 16.64 6.31 -19.66
CA ASN A 341 17.06 7.02 -20.87
C ASN A 341 16.24 8.30 -21.14
N GLU A 342 15.20 8.59 -20.34
CA GLU A 342 14.47 9.86 -20.44
C GLU A 342 15.35 10.98 -19.89
N SER A 343 15.33 12.12 -20.60
CA SER A 343 15.91 13.35 -20.07
C SER A 343 15.19 13.76 -18.80
N ASP A 344 15.84 14.51 -17.93
CA ASP A 344 15.20 14.99 -16.69
C ASP A 344 13.94 15.83 -16.96
N GLU A 345 13.81 16.41 -18.15
CA GLU A 345 12.62 17.14 -18.61
C GLU A 345 11.45 16.21 -18.99
N GLU A 346 11.73 14.96 -19.34
CA GLU A 346 10.72 13.94 -19.68
C GLU A 346 10.23 13.15 -18.48
N LYS A 347 10.99 13.15 -17.37
CA LYS A 347 10.59 12.48 -16.14
C LYS A 347 9.35 13.13 -15.54
N VAL A 348 8.41 12.30 -15.15
CA VAL A 348 7.17 12.80 -14.55
C VAL A 348 7.39 13.26 -13.12
N VAL A 349 6.93 14.46 -12.81
CA VAL A 349 6.73 14.98 -11.45
C VAL A 349 5.23 15.06 -11.23
N PRO A 350 4.64 14.35 -10.24
CA PRO A 350 3.22 14.46 -9.95
C PRO A 350 2.82 15.87 -9.52
N ASP A 351 1.58 16.26 -9.78
CA ASP A 351 1.02 17.52 -9.27
C ASP A 351 0.61 17.40 -7.79
N ILE A 352 0.20 16.17 -7.41
CA ILE A 352 -0.17 15.81 -6.05
C ILE A 352 0.37 14.40 -5.77
N VAL A 353 0.92 14.20 -4.58
CA VAL A 353 1.31 12.87 -4.07
C VAL A 353 0.58 12.58 -2.77
N THR A 354 0.03 11.38 -2.64
CA THR A 354 -0.58 10.90 -1.40
C THR A 354 0.27 9.81 -0.76
N VAL A 355 0.45 9.89 0.56
CA VAL A 355 1.21 8.89 1.34
C VAL A 355 0.40 8.44 2.54
N GLY A 356 0.63 7.22 3.00
CA GLY A 356 -0.14 6.67 4.12
C GLY A 356 0.56 5.50 4.82
N LYS A 357 0.04 4.29 4.70
CA LYS A 357 0.40 3.05 5.43
C LYS A 357 1.80 2.99 6.06
N PRO A 358 2.91 3.15 5.30
CA PRO A 358 4.26 3.08 5.85
C PRO A 358 4.61 4.20 6.82
N PHE A 359 4.00 5.37 6.61
CA PHE A 359 4.43 6.64 7.18
C PHE A 359 4.33 6.71 8.72
N GLY A 360 3.34 6.04 9.31
CA GLY A 360 3.11 6.01 10.76
C GLY A 360 3.59 4.73 11.45
N ASN A 361 4.10 3.72 10.72
CA ASN A 361 4.46 2.40 11.24
C ASN A 361 3.38 1.80 12.17
N GLY A 362 2.11 1.91 11.80
CA GLY A 362 0.95 1.44 12.57
C GLY A 362 0.14 2.55 13.25
N LEU A 363 0.67 3.75 13.39
CA LEU A 363 -0.10 4.91 13.86
C LEU A 363 -0.83 5.60 12.70
N PRO A 364 -2.02 6.21 12.96
CA PRO A 364 -2.80 6.94 11.96
C PRO A 364 -2.05 8.19 11.50
N LEU A 365 -1.29 8.07 10.42
CA LEU A 365 -0.53 9.16 9.81
C LEU A 365 -0.53 8.99 8.29
N ALA A 366 -0.99 10.00 7.60
CA ALA A 366 -0.95 10.11 6.17
C ALA A 366 -0.76 11.58 5.77
N ALA A 367 -0.47 11.84 4.51
CA ALA A 367 -0.32 13.21 4.03
C ALA A 367 -0.62 13.33 2.53
N VAL A 368 -0.96 14.54 2.13
CA VAL A 368 -1.00 14.99 0.74
C VAL A 368 0.12 16.01 0.56
N ILE A 369 0.96 15.78 -0.42
CA ILE A 369 2.04 16.68 -0.80
C ILE A 369 1.69 17.27 -2.16
N THR A 370 1.81 18.59 -2.30
CA THR A 370 1.46 19.28 -3.53
C THR A 370 2.28 20.55 -3.75
N SER A 371 2.04 21.20 -4.88
CA SER A 371 2.71 22.45 -5.23
C SER A 371 2.03 23.68 -4.62
N PRO A 372 2.76 24.81 -4.46
CA PRO A 372 2.17 26.10 -4.09
C PRO A 372 0.99 26.52 -4.96
N LYS A 373 1.05 26.23 -6.26
CA LYS A 373 0.01 26.56 -7.25
C LYS A 373 -1.32 25.84 -6.93
N VAL A 374 -1.27 24.55 -6.64
CA VAL A 374 -2.46 23.76 -6.27
C VAL A 374 -2.99 24.17 -4.88
N ALA A 375 -2.10 24.35 -3.91
CA ALA A 375 -2.47 24.81 -2.57
C ALA A 375 -3.16 26.18 -2.60
N ALA A 376 -2.61 27.16 -3.31
CA ALA A 376 -3.20 28.49 -3.47
C ALA A 376 -4.57 28.45 -4.16
N ALA A 377 -4.79 27.52 -5.09
CA ALA A 377 -6.11 27.35 -5.69
C ALA A 377 -7.15 26.90 -4.65
N PHE A 378 -6.80 26.00 -3.75
CA PHE A 378 -7.66 25.56 -2.66
C PHE A 378 -7.93 26.69 -1.67
N GLU A 379 -6.90 27.43 -1.26
CA GLU A 379 -7.02 28.62 -0.39
C GLU A 379 -7.98 29.66 -0.99
N SER A 380 -7.98 29.83 -2.31
CA SER A 380 -8.85 30.79 -3.02
C SER A 380 -10.35 30.49 -2.91
N LEU A 381 -10.73 29.30 -2.44
CA LEU A 381 -12.12 28.97 -2.12
C LEU A 381 -12.61 29.63 -0.82
N GLY A 382 -11.71 30.16 0.01
CA GLY A 382 -12.03 30.77 1.31
C GLY A 382 -12.47 29.76 2.37
N VAL A 383 -12.21 28.47 2.15
CA VAL A 383 -12.53 27.39 3.10
C VAL A 383 -11.25 26.94 3.80
N GLU A 384 -11.21 27.07 5.11
CA GLU A 384 -10.11 26.55 5.93
C GLU A 384 -10.11 25.01 5.93
N TYR A 385 -8.93 24.40 5.76
CA TYR A 385 -8.78 22.96 5.98
C TYR A 385 -8.54 22.67 7.46
N PHE A 386 -9.38 21.84 8.03
CA PHE A 386 -9.26 21.35 9.40
C PHE A 386 -9.55 19.85 9.48
N ASN A 387 -8.72 19.13 10.24
CA ASN A 387 -8.94 17.74 10.62
C ASN A 387 -8.42 17.57 12.05
N THR A 388 -9.25 17.04 12.95
CA THR A 388 -9.00 17.01 14.40
C THR A 388 -7.68 16.32 14.79
N PHE A 389 -7.36 15.22 14.14
CA PHE A 389 -6.17 14.42 14.45
C PHE A 389 -5.01 14.65 13.48
N ALA A 390 -5.20 15.46 12.45
CA ALA A 390 -4.14 15.77 11.51
C ALA A 390 -2.94 16.44 12.20
N ALA A 391 -1.74 16.05 11.82
CA ALA A 391 -0.48 16.53 12.39
C ALA A 391 -0.39 16.37 13.93
N SER A 392 -1.06 15.35 14.49
CA SER A 392 -0.90 15.01 15.91
C SER A 392 0.57 14.91 16.29
N PRO A 393 1.03 15.56 17.37
CA PRO A 393 2.44 15.47 17.81
C PRO A 393 2.92 14.04 17.98
N LEU A 394 2.03 13.15 18.46
CA LEU A 394 2.30 11.73 18.64
C LEU A 394 2.57 11.02 17.31
N CYS A 395 1.69 11.19 16.34
CA CYS A 395 1.84 10.58 15.02
C CYS A 395 3.02 11.20 14.26
N CYS A 396 3.26 12.51 14.40
CA CYS A 396 4.42 13.17 13.81
C CYS A 396 5.75 12.68 14.42
N ALA A 397 5.79 12.37 15.72
CA ALA A 397 6.97 11.74 16.35
C ALA A 397 7.26 10.36 15.75
N ALA A 398 6.20 9.56 15.52
CA ALA A 398 6.34 8.29 14.81
C ALA A 398 6.88 8.48 13.39
N GLY A 399 6.29 9.40 12.60
CA GLY A 399 6.73 9.67 11.23
C GLY A 399 8.19 10.14 11.15
N LEU A 400 8.62 11.01 12.06
CA LEU A 400 10.01 11.44 12.17
C LEU A 400 10.94 10.26 12.47
N SER A 401 10.54 9.37 13.38
CA SER A 401 11.30 8.17 13.71
C SER A 401 11.32 7.17 12.57
N VAL A 402 10.22 7.00 11.83
CA VAL A 402 10.18 6.18 10.61
C VAL A 402 11.20 6.65 9.59
N LEU A 403 11.22 7.95 9.26
CA LEU A 403 12.19 8.51 8.31
C LEU A 403 13.64 8.34 8.79
N HIS A 404 13.87 8.46 10.10
CA HIS A 404 15.17 8.22 10.71
C HIS A 404 15.61 6.76 10.58
N VAL A 405 14.74 5.82 10.93
CA VAL A 405 15.00 4.37 10.87
C VAL A 405 15.25 3.92 9.42
N LEU A 406 14.45 4.37 8.46
CA LEU A 406 14.64 4.05 7.04
C LEU A 406 16.04 4.44 6.55
N SER A 407 16.49 5.64 6.92
CA SER A 407 17.80 6.16 6.52
C SER A 407 18.95 5.46 7.29
N THR A 408 18.84 5.37 8.62
CA THR A 408 19.91 4.85 9.50
C THR A 408 20.19 3.37 9.21
N TYR A 409 19.14 2.57 9.03
CA TYR A 409 19.27 1.13 8.77
C TYR A 409 19.28 0.79 7.28
N GLN A 410 19.30 1.79 6.39
CA GLN A 410 19.34 1.62 4.94
C GLN A 410 18.26 0.65 4.43
N LEU A 411 17.04 0.78 4.95
CA LEU A 411 15.98 -0.20 4.69
C LEU A 411 15.54 -0.23 3.22
N GLN A 412 15.67 0.86 2.47
CA GLN A 412 15.45 0.89 1.03
C GLN A 412 16.44 -0.03 0.30
N LYS A 413 17.74 0.03 0.64
CA LYS A 413 18.75 -0.85 0.08
C LYS A 413 18.48 -2.31 0.45
N ASN A 414 18.09 -2.57 1.71
CA ASN A 414 17.67 -3.91 2.14
C ASN A 414 16.51 -4.43 1.30
N ALA A 415 15.51 -3.60 1.02
CA ALA A 415 14.37 -3.99 0.17
C ALA A 415 14.81 -4.40 -1.23
N LEU A 416 15.75 -3.68 -1.85
CA LEU A 416 16.30 -4.03 -3.14
C LEU A 416 17.00 -5.39 -3.11
N GLU A 417 17.97 -5.55 -2.19
CA GLU A 417 18.77 -6.77 -2.09
C GLU A 417 17.95 -8.02 -1.77
N VAL A 418 17.00 -7.89 -0.83
CA VAL A 418 16.14 -9.01 -0.43
C VAL A 418 15.10 -9.32 -1.50
N GLY A 419 14.58 -8.27 -2.16
CA GLY A 419 13.64 -8.43 -3.28
C GLY A 419 14.27 -9.17 -4.47
N ASP A 420 15.51 -8.85 -4.81
CA ASP A 420 16.25 -9.55 -5.88
C ASP A 420 16.54 -11.00 -5.49
N LEU A 421 16.89 -11.27 -4.23
CA LEU A 421 17.03 -12.62 -3.73
C LEU A 421 15.71 -13.40 -3.82
N LEU A 422 14.57 -12.81 -3.41
CA LEU A 422 13.26 -13.44 -3.52
C LEU A 422 12.92 -13.79 -4.97
N LYS A 423 13.10 -12.85 -5.89
CA LYS A 423 12.87 -13.11 -7.34
C LYS A 423 13.73 -14.26 -7.86
N LYS A 424 15.01 -14.28 -7.49
CA LYS A 424 15.92 -15.38 -7.85
C LYS A 424 15.42 -16.71 -7.30
N LEU A 425 15.13 -16.79 -6.01
CA LEU A 425 14.69 -18.05 -5.36
C LEU A 425 13.35 -18.54 -5.92
N PHE A 426 12.37 -17.64 -6.15
CA PHE A 426 11.11 -18.03 -6.79
C PHE A 426 11.29 -18.46 -8.25
N THR A 427 12.23 -17.88 -8.98
CA THR A 427 12.58 -18.32 -10.35
C THR A 427 13.14 -19.75 -10.33
N GLU A 428 13.96 -20.09 -9.34
CA GLU A 428 14.46 -21.45 -9.15
C GLU A 428 13.32 -22.44 -8.81
N VAL A 429 12.34 -22.02 -7.98
CA VAL A 429 11.14 -22.83 -7.70
C VAL A 429 10.29 -22.98 -8.96
N LYS A 430 10.08 -21.90 -9.73
CA LYS A 430 9.35 -21.93 -11.00
C LYS A 430 9.93 -22.94 -11.98
N ALA A 431 11.26 -23.06 -12.05
CA ALA A 431 11.91 -24.03 -12.92
C ALA A 431 11.65 -25.50 -12.53
N ARG A 432 11.28 -25.75 -11.27
CA ARG A 432 10.99 -27.10 -10.74
C ARG A 432 9.50 -27.43 -10.70
N HIS A 433 8.64 -26.41 -10.69
CA HIS A 433 7.20 -26.57 -10.51
C HIS A 433 6.41 -25.77 -11.54
N GLY A 434 5.49 -26.42 -12.24
CA GLY A 434 4.67 -25.80 -13.29
C GLY A 434 3.58 -24.83 -12.81
N TRP A 435 3.41 -24.66 -11.49
CA TRP A 435 2.37 -23.83 -10.91
C TRP A 435 2.63 -22.32 -10.99
N ILE A 436 3.89 -21.89 -11.00
CA ILE A 436 4.23 -20.46 -11.04
C ILE A 436 4.17 -19.95 -12.47
N GLY A 437 3.19 -19.13 -12.79
CA GLY A 437 3.04 -18.50 -14.11
C GLY A 437 3.93 -17.27 -14.27
N ASP A 438 3.92 -16.37 -13.27
CA ASP A 438 4.69 -15.13 -13.33
C ASP A 438 5.25 -14.74 -11.95
N ILE A 439 6.37 -14.02 -11.98
CA ILE A 439 7.04 -13.43 -10.81
C ILE A 439 7.34 -11.98 -11.17
N ARG A 440 6.63 -11.04 -10.57
CA ARG A 440 6.73 -9.61 -10.92
C ARG A 440 6.89 -8.71 -9.72
N GLY A 441 7.19 -7.45 -9.96
CA GLY A 441 7.39 -6.43 -8.94
C GLY A 441 8.86 -6.05 -8.73
N SER A 442 9.13 -5.25 -7.70
CA SER A 442 10.46 -4.76 -7.35
C SER A 442 10.62 -4.60 -5.84
N GLY A 443 11.83 -4.79 -5.35
CA GLY A 443 12.13 -4.70 -3.92
C GLY A 443 11.25 -5.62 -3.08
N LEU A 444 10.68 -5.10 -2.01
CA LEU A 444 9.72 -5.82 -1.15
C LEU A 444 8.26 -5.52 -1.54
N PHE A 445 8.00 -5.53 -2.84
CA PHE A 445 6.67 -5.41 -3.44
C PHE A 445 6.59 -6.38 -4.62
N LEU A 446 6.29 -7.67 -4.33
CA LEU A 446 6.32 -8.76 -5.31
C LEU A 446 4.98 -9.48 -5.39
N GLY A 447 4.65 -9.95 -6.60
CA GLY A 447 3.53 -10.81 -6.89
C GLY A 447 4.00 -12.13 -7.49
N ILE A 448 3.53 -13.25 -6.93
CA ILE A 448 3.79 -14.59 -7.42
C ILE A 448 2.47 -15.14 -7.94
N GLU A 449 2.30 -15.16 -9.25
CA GLU A 449 1.05 -15.58 -9.86
C GLU A 449 1.05 -17.07 -10.15
N LEU A 450 -0.02 -17.75 -9.73
CA LEU A 450 -0.18 -19.19 -9.91
C LEU A 450 -1.16 -19.50 -11.04
N VAL A 451 -0.80 -20.47 -11.87
CA VAL A 451 -1.57 -20.93 -13.02
C VAL A 451 -1.63 -22.46 -13.06
N ARG A 452 -2.74 -23.00 -13.55
CA ARG A 452 -2.91 -24.43 -13.82
C ARG A 452 -2.25 -24.83 -15.12
N ASN A 453 -2.13 -23.91 -16.06
CA ASN A 453 -1.55 -24.15 -17.37
C ASN A 453 -0.72 -22.96 -17.84
N GLN A 454 0.54 -23.18 -18.15
CA GLN A 454 1.50 -22.15 -18.57
C GLN A 454 1.19 -21.53 -19.95
N LYS A 455 0.44 -22.23 -20.81
CA LYS A 455 0.11 -21.75 -22.16
C LYS A 455 -1.20 -20.97 -22.18
N THR A 456 -2.23 -21.50 -21.52
CA THR A 456 -3.57 -20.86 -21.46
C THR A 456 -3.67 -19.84 -20.35
N LEU A 457 -2.72 -19.81 -19.41
CA LEU A 457 -2.70 -18.99 -18.22
C LEU A 457 -3.93 -19.20 -17.33
N GLU A 458 -4.53 -20.40 -17.34
CA GLU A 458 -5.69 -20.71 -16.48
C GLU A 458 -5.34 -20.42 -15.01
N PRO A 459 -6.12 -19.56 -14.31
CA PRO A 459 -5.81 -19.19 -12.93
C PRO A 459 -5.92 -20.37 -11.97
N ALA A 460 -4.99 -20.49 -11.03
CA ALA A 460 -4.99 -21.51 -9.98
C ALA A 460 -5.58 -20.97 -8.66
N THR A 461 -6.82 -20.49 -8.68
CA THR A 461 -7.45 -19.78 -7.56
C THR A 461 -7.58 -20.64 -6.31
N GLU A 462 -8.14 -21.85 -6.42
CA GLU A 462 -8.33 -22.76 -5.29
C GLU A 462 -6.98 -23.24 -4.74
N GLU A 463 -6.03 -23.53 -5.62
CA GLU A 463 -4.68 -23.96 -5.28
C GLU A 463 -3.93 -22.85 -4.54
N THR A 464 -4.10 -21.60 -4.96
CA THR A 464 -3.51 -20.43 -4.27
C THR A 464 -4.08 -20.30 -2.86
N SER A 465 -5.38 -20.47 -2.70
CA SER A 465 -6.05 -20.45 -1.38
C SER A 465 -5.55 -21.60 -0.50
N PHE A 466 -5.38 -22.81 -1.06
CA PHE A 466 -4.80 -23.96 -0.35
C PHE A 466 -3.37 -23.67 0.13
N ILE A 467 -2.52 -23.14 -0.75
CA ILE A 467 -1.13 -22.79 -0.43
C ILE A 467 -1.09 -21.73 0.68
N CYS A 468 -1.92 -20.70 0.60
CA CYS A 468 -2.00 -19.64 1.61
C CYS A 468 -2.42 -20.21 2.99
N SER A 469 -3.38 -21.12 3.02
CA SER A 469 -3.82 -21.80 4.24
C SER A 469 -2.75 -22.73 4.79
N THR A 470 -2.10 -23.53 3.94
CA THR A 470 -1.01 -24.43 4.31
C THR A 470 0.20 -23.69 4.86
N LEU A 471 0.57 -22.55 4.25
CA LEU A 471 1.62 -21.67 4.75
C LEU A 471 1.32 -21.21 6.17
N LYS A 472 0.10 -20.75 6.44
CA LYS A 472 -0.33 -20.32 7.79
C LYS A 472 -0.34 -21.48 8.78
N ASP A 473 -1.03 -22.56 8.46
CA ASP A 473 -1.35 -23.61 9.43
C ASP A 473 -0.15 -24.50 9.72
N LYS A 474 0.55 -24.94 8.68
CA LYS A 474 1.65 -25.90 8.79
C LYS A 474 3.02 -25.23 8.95
N TYR A 475 3.26 -24.16 8.17
CA TYR A 475 4.60 -23.57 8.09
C TYR A 475 4.74 -22.24 8.87
N LYS A 476 3.65 -21.74 9.47
CA LYS A 476 3.65 -20.49 10.24
C LYS A 476 4.15 -19.28 9.45
N VAL A 477 3.73 -19.18 8.19
CA VAL A 477 3.99 -18.05 7.29
C VAL A 477 2.66 -17.39 6.93
N LEU A 478 2.53 -16.08 7.16
CA LEU A 478 1.36 -15.31 6.81
C LEU A 478 1.58 -14.59 5.50
N THR A 479 0.70 -14.83 4.54
CA THR A 479 0.71 -14.15 3.24
C THR A 479 -0.70 -13.70 2.87
N SER A 480 -0.87 -13.00 1.76
CA SER A 480 -2.18 -12.59 1.23
C SER A 480 -2.30 -12.92 -0.24
N ILE A 481 -3.54 -13.03 -0.67
CA ILE A 481 -3.92 -13.27 -2.05
C ILE A 481 -4.58 -12.00 -2.58
N ASP A 482 -4.17 -11.57 -3.76
CA ASP A 482 -4.77 -10.47 -4.51
C ASP A 482 -4.84 -10.86 -6.02
N GLY A 483 -5.11 -9.89 -6.89
CA GLY A 483 -5.28 -10.08 -8.32
C GLY A 483 -6.71 -10.37 -8.72
N PHE A 484 -7.02 -10.14 -10.00
CA PHE A 484 -8.37 -10.27 -10.53
C PHE A 484 -8.97 -11.66 -10.36
N HIS A 485 -8.13 -12.69 -10.45
CA HIS A 485 -8.55 -14.09 -10.31
C HIS A 485 -8.22 -14.69 -8.93
N GLU A 486 -7.84 -13.87 -7.94
CA GLU A 486 -7.44 -14.34 -6.60
C GLU A 486 -6.37 -15.45 -6.66
N ASN A 487 -5.43 -15.34 -7.60
CA ASN A 487 -4.38 -16.33 -7.87
C ASN A 487 -2.95 -15.76 -7.75
N VAL A 488 -2.81 -14.57 -7.14
CA VAL A 488 -1.52 -13.93 -6.92
C VAL A 488 -1.20 -13.89 -5.44
N ILE A 489 -0.14 -14.57 -5.02
CA ILE A 489 0.42 -14.40 -3.67
C ILE A 489 1.21 -13.11 -3.63
N VAL A 490 0.81 -12.20 -2.74
CA VAL A 490 1.40 -10.87 -2.62
C VAL A 490 2.40 -10.81 -1.48
N VAL A 491 3.61 -10.40 -1.79
CA VAL A 491 4.75 -10.32 -0.86
C VAL A 491 5.10 -8.85 -0.63
N LYS A 492 4.71 -8.33 0.53
CA LYS A 492 4.97 -6.95 0.96
C LYS A 492 5.24 -6.87 2.47
N PRO A 493 6.30 -7.56 2.93
CA PRO A 493 6.65 -7.65 4.35
C PRO A 493 7.10 -6.30 4.92
N PRO A 494 7.31 -6.20 6.24
CA PRO A 494 8.09 -5.11 6.83
C PRO A 494 9.46 -4.97 6.16
N MET A 495 9.98 -3.75 6.03
CA MET A 495 11.24 -3.46 5.34
C MET A 495 12.49 -4.04 6.03
N VAL A 496 12.34 -4.49 7.27
CA VAL A 496 13.37 -5.22 8.04
C VAL A 496 13.43 -6.72 7.71
N PHE A 497 12.64 -7.18 6.75
CA PHE A 497 12.66 -8.57 6.27
C PHE A 497 14.06 -8.93 5.78
N THR A 498 14.60 -10.04 6.28
CA THR A 498 16.00 -10.43 6.05
C THR A 498 16.16 -11.41 4.89
N LYS A 499 17.41 -11.67 4.48
CA LYS A 499 17.73 -12.72 3.50
C LYS A 499 17.38 -14.12 4.02
N GLU A 500 17.50 -14.33 5.33
CA GLU A 500 17.10 -15.56 6.00
C GLU A 500 15.58 -15.73 6.01
N ASP A 501 14.82 -14.65 6.28
CA ASP A 501 13.37 -14.65 6.18
C ASP A 501 12.91 -14.98 4.74
N ALA A 502 13.59 -14.44 3.74
CA ALA A 502 13.32 -14.72 2.33
C ALA A 502 13.53 -16.20 1.99
N ALA A 503 14.65 -16.78 2.43
CA ALA A 503 14.95 -18.20 2.23
C ALA A 503 13.96 -19.11 2.96
N GLU A 504 13.59 -18.77 4.20
CA GLU A 504 12.56 -19.48 4.98
C GLU A 504 11.21 -19.46 4.23
N PHE A 505 10.78 -18.28 3.79
CA PHE A 505 9.50 -18.12 3.08
C PHE A 505 9.46 -18.97 1.81
N VAL A 506 10.46 -18.86 0.93
CA VAL A 506 10.49 -19.60 -0.34
C VAL A 506 10.56 -21.12 -0.10
N THR A 507 11.33 -21.55 0.91
CA THR A 507 11.37 -22.97 1.31
C THR A 507 10.01 -23.49 1.77
N CYS A 508 9.29 -22.70 2.58
CA CYS A 508 7.94 -23.05 3.04
C CYS A 508 6.92 -23.04 1.90
N PHE A 509 7.05 -22.09 0.99
CA PHE A 509 6.21 -22.01 -0.21
C PHE A 509 6.42 -23.25 -1.12
N GLU A 510 7.66 -23.63 -1.41
CA GLU A 510 7.95 -24.83 -2.21
C GLU A 510 7.42 -26.10 -1.56
N LYS A 511 7.57 -26.24 -0.22
CA LYS A 511 6.96 -27.36 0.52
C LYS A 511 5.43 -27.36 0.39
N SER A 512 4.79 -26.18 0.36
CA SER A 512 3.33 -26.08 0.17
C SER A 512 2.89 -26.52 -1.23
N LEU A 513 3.71 -26.28 -2.26
CA LEU A 513 3.49 -26.81 -3.62
C LEU A 513 3.61 -28.35 -3.64
N ILE A 514 4.58 -28.91 -2.91
CA ILE A 514 4.74 -30.37 -2.78
C ILE A 514 3.56 -30.97 -2.02
N ASP A 515 3.08 -30.31 -0.96
CA ASP A 515 1.90 -30.76 -0.21
C ASP A 515 0.66 -30.73 -1.11
N LEU A 516 0.47 -29.67 -1.90
CA LEU A 516 -0.60 -29.58 -2.88
C LEU A 516 -0.59 -30.77 -3.86
N SER A 517 0.60 -31.14 -4.37
CA SER A 517 0.74 -32.24 -5.33
C SER A 517 0.48 -33.63 -4.73
N ARG A 518 0.48 -33.78 -3.40
CA ARG A 518 0.27 -35.04 -2.67
C ARG A 518 -1.15 -35.21 -2.15
N THR A 519 -1.96 -34.16 -2.20
CA THR A 519 -3.34 -34.25 -1.70
C THR A 519 -4.24 -34.90 -2.76
N ASP A 520 -5.03 -35.89 -2.35
CA ASP A 520 -6.11 -36.50 -3.15
C ASP A 520 -7.13 -35.46 -3.63
N ASN A 521 -7.11 -34.27 -3.05
CA ASN A 521 -7.89 -33.09 -3.44
C ASN A 521 -7.62 -32.62 -4.88
N LEU A 522 -6.47 -32.96 -5.51
CA LEU A 522 -6.27 -32.74 -6.94
C LEU A 522 -7.20 -33.61 -7.79
N GLN A 523 -7.61 -34.78 -7.29
CA GLN A 523 -8.64 -35.62 -7.95
C GLN A 523 -10.06 -35.07 -7.74
N GLU A 524 -10.35 -34.47 -6.58
CA GLU A 524 -11.62 -33.75 -6.33
C GLU A 524 -11.66 -32.41 -7.07
N LEU A 525 -10.53 -31.70 -7.20
CA LEU A 525 -10.39 -30.49 -8.00
C LEU A 525 -10.30 -30.79 -9.52
N GLY A 526 -10.14 -32.09 -9.91
CA GLY A 526 -10.22 -32.57 -11.29
C GLY A 526 -9.09 -32.13 -12.23
N LYS A 527 -7.93 -31.71 -11.72
CA LYS A 527 -6.93 -31.03 -12.55
C LYS A 527 -5.50 -31.30 -12.12
N THR A 528 -4.76 -31.97 -12.97
CA THR A 528 -3.28 -32.03 -12.93
C THR A 528 -2.70 -30.92 -13.82
N PRO A 529 -1.62 -30.22 -13.42
CA PRO A 529 -0.95 -29.26 -14.29
C PRO A 529 -0.39 -29.97 -15.53
N THR A 530 -0.72 -29.49 -16.68
CA THR A 530 -0.16 -29.95 -17.97
C THR A 530 0.95 -29.04 -18.46
#